data_6144e1f3407653763e9adf58b2733d48
#
_entry.id   6144e1f3407653763e9adf58b2733d48
#
_cell.length_a   1.000
_cell.length_b   1.000
_cell.length_c   1.000
_cell.angle_alpha   90.00
_cell.angle_beta   90.00
_cell.angle_gamma   90.00
#
_symmetry.space_group_name_H-M   'P 1'
#
loop_
_entity.id
_entity.type
_entity.pdbx_description
1 polymer ?
#
loop_
_entity_poly.entity_id
_entity_poly.type
_entity_poly.pdbx_seq_one_letter_code
_entity_poly.pdbx_strand_id
1 'polypeptide(L)'
;MAKTNLNPQVADVADGSRIGFVHSSETTSGVNGPGLRYTVFLSGCPLRCLYCHNPDTQTMRLGERTTAAHVISEVGRYRAFISHGGGLTVTGGEPLLQAPFVEDLFVGVKQAYGLHTALDTSANGGHRATDNLLANTDLVLLDIKAGNPALYEKVSGGGRLSDVLDFSARLVEHRVHMWIRFVLVPGLTDSPDQIAEVADLSAELGEVVDRVEVLPYHRLGVDKYEALGRAYPLLDTPPPSKESVDQAVNIFRERGLNALA
;
A
#
# COMPACT_ATOMS: atom_id res chain seq x y z
N MET A 1 11.44 -3.35 18.76
CA MET A 1 10.57 -2.40 18.04
C MET A 1 9.78 -1.62 19.08
N ALA A 2 10.05 -0.32 19.21
CA ALA A 2 9.36 0.50 20.22
C ALA A 2 8.01 0.94 19.66
N LYS A 3 6.92 0.39 20.23
CA LYS A 3 5.58 0.93 20.02
C LYS A 3 5.49 2.25 20.80
N THR A 4 5.47 3.35 20.07
CA THR A 4 5.19 4.66 20.67
C THR A 4 3.69 4.71 20.98
N ASN A 5 3.33 4.56 22.27
CA ASN A 5 1.97 4.82 22.75
C ASN A 5 1.70 6.32 22.60
N LEU A 6 0.86 6.68 21.65
CA LEU A 6 0.36 8.05 21.49
C LEU A 6 -0.58 8.37 22.67
N ASN A 7 -0.43 9.55 23.23
CA ASN A 7 -1.13 10.01 24.44
C ASN A 7 -2.62 10.32 24.13
N PRO A 8 -3.63 9.85 24.90
CA PRO A 8 -5.04 9.93 24.54
C PRO A 8 -5.74 11.27 24.85
N GLN A 9 -5.04 12.39 24.87
CA GLN A 9 -5.67 13.71 25.08
C GLN A 9 -5.47 14.61 23.85
N VAL A 10 -6.25 14.37 22.79
CA VAL A 10 -6.40 15.36 21.72
C VAL A 10 -7.61 16.24 22.06
N ALA A 11 -7.33 17.50 22.43
CA ALA A 11 -8.33 18.53 22.62
C ALA A 11 -9.22 18.69 21.38
N ASP A 12 -10.46 19.08 21.55
CA ASP A 12 -11.41 19.42 20.47
C ASP A 12 -10.75 20.33 19.44
N VAL A 13 -10.71 19.86 18.18
CA VAL A 13 -9.94 20.51 17.13
C VAL A 13 -10.80 21.53 16.41
N ALA A 14 -10.48 22.79 16.66
CA ALA A 14 -11.12 23.96 16.06
C ALA A 14 -10.42 24.45 14.76
N ASP A 15 -9.59 23.63 14.10
CA ASP A 15 -8.75 24.08 12.98
C ASP A 15 -9.27 23.70 11.57
N GLY A 16 -10.41 23.02 11.48
CA GLY A 16 -10.97 22.56 10.21
C GLY A 16 -10.24 21.36 9.56
N SER A 17 -9.21 20.82 10.20
CA SER A 17 -8.46 19.65 9.72
C SER A 17 -9.33 18.39 9.74
N ARG A 18 -9.24 17.59 8.66
CA ARG A 18 -9.99 16.34 8.57
C ARG A 18 -9.48 15.32 9.58
N ILE A 19 -10.40 14.48 10.04
CA ILE A 19 -10.14 13.42 11.01
C ILE A 19 -9.98 12.10 10.27
N GLY A 20 -8.96 11.32 10.67
CA GLY A 20 -8.73 9.96 10.24
C GLY A 20 -8.62 8.98 11.41
N PHE A 21 -8.63 7.71 11.08
CA PHE A 21 -8.42 6.61 12.03
C PHE A 21 -7.07 5.96 11.71
N VAL A 22 -6.07 6.26 12.52
CA VAL A 22 -4.69 5.75 12.39
C VAL A 22 -4.55 4.52 13.28
N HIS A 23 -4.17 3.39 12.70
CA HIS A 23 -3.88 2.16 13.44
C HIS A 23 -2.53 2.27 14.15
N SER A 24 -1.50 2.64 13.42
CA SER A 24 -0.12 2.74 13.92
C SER A 24 0.75 3.56 12.97
N SER A 25 1.98 3.86 13.38
CA SER A 25 2.99 4.45 12.52
C SER A 25 4.36 3.80 12.73
N GLU A 26 5.18 3.82 11.67
CA GLU A 26 6.59 3.43 11.69
C GLU A 26 7.44 4.62 11.26
N THR A 27 8.46 4.94 12.04
CA THR A 27 9.22 6.20 11.89
C THR A 27 10.39 6.13 10.91
N THR A 28 10.83 4.93 10.53
CA THR A 28 11.99 4.69 9.65
C THR A 28 11.84 3.38 8.89
N SER A 29 10.80 3.28 8.06
CA SER A 29 10.61 2.11 7.19
C SER A 29 11.46 2.24 5.92
N GLY A 30 12.14 1.16 5.53
CA GLY A 30 12.91 1.09 4.28
C GLY A 30 12.22 0.27 3.17
N VAL A 31 10.99 -0.21 3.40
CA VAL A 31 10.29 -1.15 2.50
C VAL A 31 8.99 -0.58 1.89
N ASN A 32 8.60 0.62 2.32
CA ASN A 32 7.33 1.23 1.91
C ASN A 32 7.54 2.42 0.94
N GLY A 33 8.41 2.26 -0.04
CA GLY A 33 8.75 3.28 -1.04
C GLY A 33 10.22 3.69 -0.99
N PRO A 34 10.64 4.71 -1.76
CA PRO A 34 12.03 5.12 -1.87
C PRO A 34 12.56 5.75 -0.57
N GLY A 35 13.81 5.46 -0.24
CA GLY A 35 14.50 6.03 0.91
C GLY A 35 13.92 5.61 2.25
N LEU A 36 14.21 6.37 3.31
CA LEU A 36 13.60 6.16 4.62
C LEU A 36 12.23 6.84 4.68
N ARG A 37 11.21 6.11 5.15
CA ARG A 37 9.83 6.58 5.17
C ARG A 37 9.29 6.69 6.59
N TYR A 38 8.56 7.77 6.84
CA TYR A 38 7.56 7.75 7.90
C TYR A 38 6.31 7.10 7.33
N THR A 39 5.90 5.95 7.89
CA THR A 39 4.77 5.19 7.35
C THR A 39 3.60 5.27 8.31
N VAL A 40 2.44 5.69 7.81
CA VAL A 40 1.18 5.74 8.55
C VAL A 40 0.28 4.60 8.10
N PHE A 41 -0.12 3.75 9.03
CA PHE A 41 -1.06 2.65 8.79
C PHE A 41 -2.46 3.09 9.18
N LEU A 42 -3.36 3.21 8.19
CA LEU A 42 -4.76 3.56 8.43
C LEU A 42 -5.60 2.31 8.75
N SER A 43 -6.67 2.52 9.52
CA SER A 43 -7.65 1.48 9.82
C SER A 43 -8.74 1.41 8.77
N GLY A 44 -9.21 0.19 8.54
CA GLY A 44 -10.30 -0.12 7.63
C GLY A 44 -9.81 -0.68 6.30
N CYS A 45 -10.25 -1.88 5.98
CA CYS A 45 -10.06 -2.50 4.67
C CYS A 45 -11.26 -3.41 4.39
N PRO A 46 -11.89 -3.30 3.22
CA PRO A 46 -13.00 -4.18 2.87
C PRO A 46 -12.52 -5.53 2.37
N LEU A 47 -11.24 -5.63 1.96
CA LEU A 47 -10.65 -6.85 1.43
C LEU A 47 -10.25 -7.83 2.55
N ARG A 48 -10.16 -9.11 2.18
CA ARG A 48 -9.72 -10.21 3.03
C ARG A 48 -8.68 -11.05 2.30
N CYS A 49 -7.60 -10.34 1.85
CA CYS A 49 -6.53 -10.98 1.10
C CYS A 49 -5.98 -12.18 1.84
N LEU A 50 -5.79 -13.30 1.13
CA LEU A 50 -5.38 -14.57 1.73
C LEU A 50 -4.02 -14.49 2.44
N TYR A 51 -3.14 -13.62 1.98
CA TYR A 51 -1.80 -13.39 2.54
C TYR A 51 -1.66 -12.05 3.29
N CYS A 52 -2.76 -11.49 3.80
CA CYS A 52 -2.70 -10.18 4.44
C CYS A 52 -1.72 -10.17 5.62
N HIS A 53 -0.76 -9.24 5.63
CA HIS A 53 0.18 -9.07 6.75
C HIS A 53 -0.33 -8.17 7.87
N ASN A 54 -1.38 -7.39 7.59
CA ASN A 54 -1.93 -6.43 8.52
C ASN A 54 -3.43 -6.69 8.78
N PRO A 55 -3.83 -7.92 9.20
CA PRO A 55 -5.23 -8.24 9.48
C PRO A 55 -5.82 -7.40 10.62
N ASP A 56 -4.95 -6.88 11.48
CA ASP A 56 -5.25 -5.97 12.59
C ASP A 56 -5.75 -4.59 12.10
N THR A 57 -5.37 -4.17 10.90
CA THR A 57 -5.84 -2.91 10.31
C THR A 57 -7.19 -3.01 9.60
N GLN A 58 -7.73 -4.22 9.41
CA GLN A 58 -8.95 -4.44 8.60
C GLN A 58 -10.22 -3.87 9.22
N THR A 59 -10.27 -3.77 10.56
CA THR A 59 -11.46 -3.28 11.26
C THR A 59 -11.64 -1.78 11.01
N MET A 60 -12.84 -1.41 10.54
CA MET A 60 -13.18 -0.01 10.28
C MET A 60 -13.14 0.82 11.57
N ARG A 61 -12.53 2.01 11.47
CA ARG A 61 -12.44 2.97 12.58
C ARG A 61 -11.79 2.42 13.86
N LEU A 62 -10.98 1.38 13.72
CA LEU A 62 -10.11 0.93 14.81
C LEU A 62 -8.86 1.82 14.86
N GLY A 63 -8.24 1.93 16.05
CA GLY A 63 -7.04 2.77 16.23
C GLY A 63 -7.37 4.17 16.74
N GLU A 64 -6.41 5.07 16.63
CA GLU A 64 -6.54 6.42 17.16
C GLU A 64 -7.33 7.31 16.19
N ARG A 65 -8.34 7.99 16.72
CA ARG A 65 -9.03 9.07 16.00
C ARG A 65 -8.20 10.34 16.13
N THR A 66 -7.59 10.76 15.03
CA THR A 66 -6.63 11.89 15.03
C THR A 66 -6.86 12.84 13.87
N THR A 67 -6.26 14.02 13.91
CA THR A 67 -6.34 15.02 12.84
C THR A 67 -5.16 14.92 11.89
N ALA A 68 -5.34 15.35 10.65
CA ALA A 68 -4.24 15.44 9.70
C ALA A 68 -3.13 16.37 10.20
N ALA A 69 -3.49 17.51 10.81
CA ALA A 69 -2.53 18.44 11.39
C ALA A 69 -1.64 17.79 12.46
N HIS A 70 -2.21 16.96 13.34
CA HIS A 70 -1.42 16.24 14.34
C HIS A 70 -0.42 15.29 13.68
N VAL A 71 -0.87 14.47 12.73
CA VAL A 71 0.01 13.52 12.02
C VAL A 71 1.11 14.26 11.25
N ILE A 72 0.80 15.38 10.57
CA ILE A 72 1.79 16.23 9.88
C ILE A 72 2.86 16.73 10.88
N SER A 73 2.43 17.18 12.07
CA SER A 73 3.36 17.60 13.11
C SER A 73 4.29 16.47 13.57
N GLU A 74 3.75 15.26 13.75
CA GLU A 74 4.57 14.08 14.10
C GLU A 74 5.57 13.74 13.00
N VAL A 75 5.16 13.72 11.72
CA VAL A 75 6.06 13.53 10.56
C VAL A 75 7.20 14.55 10.57
N GLY A 76 6.88 15.81 10.88
CA GLY A 76 7.86 16.91 10.98
C GLY A 76 8.98 16.67 11.98
N ARG A 77 8.74 15.91 13.05
CA ARG A 77 9.78 15.54 14.06
C ARG A 77 10.86 14.64 13.47
N TYR A 78 10.52 13.87 12.42
CA TYR A 78 11.44 12.93 11.77
C TYR A 78 11.98 13.45 10.43
N ARG A 79 11.61 14.69 10.01
CA ARG A 79 11.98 15.25 8.69
C ARG A 79 13.47 15.17 8.38
N ALA A 80 14.34 15.35 9.38
CA ALA A 80 15.79 15.30 9.17
C ALA A 80 16.28 13.91 8.70
N PHE A 81 15.57 12.85 9.06
CA PHE A 81 15.91 11.47 8.66
C PHE A 81 15.29 11.07 7.34
N ILE A 82 14.08 11.55 7.04
CA ILE A 82 13.29 11.11 5.89
C ILE A 82 13.38 12.05 4.67
N SER A 83 14.01 13.23 4.79
CA SER A 83 14.13 14.20 3.69
C SER A 83 15.15 13.81 2.61
N HIS A 84 16.05 12.87 2.90
CA HIS A 84 17.09 12.44 1.95
C HIS A 84 16.60 11.27 1.09
N GLY A 85 15.82 11.56 0.06
CA GLY A 85 15.25 10.56 -0.86
C GLY A 85 14.11 9.72 -0.28
N GLY A 86 13.64 10.05 0.92
CA GLY A 86 12.50 9.42 1.58
C GLY A 86 11.28 10.33 1.69
N GLY A 87 10.40 10.10 2.67
CA GLY A 87 9.22 10.92 2.86
C GLY A 87 8.11 10.25 3.67
N LEU A 88 6.85 10.62 3.39
CA LEU A 88 5.67 10.02 3.98
C LEU A 88 5.09 8.91 3.09
N THR A 89 4.76 7.76 3.68
CA THR A 89 3.91 6.74 3.06
C THR A 89 2.65 6.56 3.88
N VAL A 90 1.51 6.50 3.20
CA VAL A 90 0.23 6.13 3.81
C VAL A 90 -0.21 4.79 3.27
N THR A 91 -0.47 3.84 4.17
CA THR A 91 -0.81 2.43 3.94
C THR A 91 -1.75 1.91 5.03
N GLY A 92 -1.72 0.63 5.34
CA GLY A 92 -2.38 0.00 6.49
C GLY A 92 -3.47 -0.98 6.10
N GLY A 93 -4.74 -0.59 6.26
CA GLY A 93 -5.90 -1.22 5.63
C GLY A 93 -5.96 -0.82 4.15
N GLU A 94 -7.01 -0.07 3.78
CA GLU A 94 -7.09 0.57 2.45
C GLU A 94 -7.17 2.09 2.62
N PRO A 95 -6.08 2.83 2.34
CA PRO A 95 -6.03 4.27 2.57
C PRO A 95 -7.10 5.05 1.81
N LEU A 96 -7.50 4.60 0.62
CA LEU A 96 -8.50 5.26 -0.20
C LEU A 96 -9.91 5.26 0.42
N LEU A 97 -10.15 4.45 1.44
CA LEU A 97 -11.38 4.57 2.25
C LEU A 97 -11.40 5.86 3.06
N GLN A 98 -10.23 6.42 3.35
CA GLN A 98 -10.03 7.69 4.05
C GLN A 98 -9.37 8.74 3.13
N ALA A 99 -9.65 8.71 1.82
CA ALA A 99 -9.01 9.57 0.82
C ALA A 99 -8.98 11.06 1.18
N PRO A 100 -10.03 11.67 1.76
CA PRO A 100 -9.95 13.07 2.19
C PRO A 100 -8.90 13.34 3.27
N PHE A 101 -8.71 12.41 4.21
CA PHE A 101 -7.68 12.52 5.25
C PHE A 101 -6.28 12.34 4.66
N VAL A 102 -6.10 11.39 3.73
CA VAL A 102 -4.83 11.17 3.01
C VAL A 102 -4.46 12.40 2.19
N GLU A 103 -5.43 13.04 1.54
CA GLU A 103 -5.24 14.30 0.80
C GLU A 103 -4.67 15.39 1.70
N ASP A 104 -5.29 15.63 2.86
CA ASP A 104 -4.79 16.64 3.81
C ASP A 104 -3.36 16.31 4.29
N LEU A 105 -3.05 15.02 4.52
CA LEU A 105 -1.69 14.61 4.89
C LEU A 105 -0.68 14.93 3.79
N PHE A 106 -0.98 14.58 2.54
CA PHE A 106 -0.04 14.78 1.42
C PHE A 106 0.15 16.26 1.11
N VAL A 107 -0.93 17.02 1.02
CA VAL A 107 -0.87 18.48 0.85
C VAL A 107 -0.06 19.11 1.99
N GLY A 108 -0.38 18.76 3.24
CA GLY A 108 0.25 19.37 4.40
C GLY A 108 1.73 19.07 4.53
N VAL A 109 2.19 17.81 4.31
CA VAL A 109 3.62 17.49 4.41
C VAL A 109 4.43 18.07 3.25
N LYS A 110 3.83 18.20 2.05
CA LYS A 110 4.47 18.90 0.93
C LYS A 110 4.64 20.39 1.21
N GLN A 111 3.58 21.05 1.69
CA GLN A 111 3.61 22.47 1.99
C GLN A 111 4.55 22.81 3.17
N ALA A 112 4.50 22.02 4.24
CA ALA A 112 5.27 22.30 5.44
C ALA A 112 6.76 21.89 5.33
N TYR A 113 7.06 20.82 4.61
CA TYR A 113 8.37 20.17 4.68
C TYR A 113 8.97 19.81 3.32
N GLY A 114 8.25 19.94 2.20
CA GLY A 114 8.70 19.54 0.86
C GLY A 114 8.97 18.04 0.75
N LEU A 115 8.30 17.20 1.55
CA LEU A 115 8.53 15.77 1.58
C LEU A 115 7.84 15.05 0.43
N HIS A 116 8.49 13.99 -0.06
CA HIS A 116 7.93 13.06 -1.03
C HIS A 116 6.79 12.24 -0.39
N THR A 117 5.71 12.04 -1.14
CA THR A 117 4.49 11.33 -0.69
C THR A 117 4.29 10.05 -1.48
N ALA A 118 3.99 8.96 -0.78
CA ALA A 118 3.66 7.68 -1.38
C ALA A 118 2.34 7.12 -0.83
N LEU A 119 1.51 6.61 -1.72
CA LEU A 119 0.26 5.93 -1.40
C LEU A 119 0.43 4.43 -1.67
N ASP A 120 0.27 3.59 -0.65
CA ASP A 120 0.31 2.13 -0.77
C ASP A 120 -1.11 1.59 -0.72
N THR A 121 -1.62 1.06 -1.83
CA THR A 121 -3.05 0.77 -2.00
C THR A 121 -3.32 -0.46 -2.88
N SER A 122 -4.43 -1.12 -2.59
CA SER A 122 -5.02 -2.15 -3.45
C SER A 122 -5.98 -1.57 -4.51
N ALA A 123 -6.06 -0.24 -4.61
CA ALA A 123 -7.02 0.50 -5.44
C ALA A 123 -8.50 0.29 -5.07
N ASN A 124 -8.82 -0.47 -4.03
CA ASN A 124 -10.21 -0.60 -3.59
C ASN A 124 -10.70 0.72 -2.98
N GLY A 125 -11.59 1.39 -3.66
CA GLY A 125 -12.00 2.76 -3.33
C GLY A 125 -11.30 3.83 -4.18
N GLY A 126 -10.61 3.47 -5.26
CA GLY A 126 -9.90 4.38 -6.18
C GLY A 126 -10.73 5.54 -6.69
N HIS A 127 -12.04 5.34 -6.87
CA HIS A 127 -12.99 6.40 -7.24
C HIS A 127 -13.10 7.54 -6.22
N ARG A 128 -12.60 7.36 -5.00
CA ARG A 128 -12.58 8.38 -3.91
C ARG A 128 -11.36 9.30 -3.98
N ALA A 129 -10.32 8.91 -4.71
CA ALA A 129 -9.16 9.76 -4.90
C ALA A 129 -9.59 10.99 -5.73
N THR A 130 -9.37 12.17 -5.18
CA THR A 130 -9.60 13.44 -5.89
C THR A 130 -8.40 13.73 -6.79
N ASP A 131 -8.58 14.60 -7.77
CA ASP A 131 -7.48 15.07 -8.61
C ASP A 131 -6.44 15.82 -7.76
N ASN A 132 -6.87 16.50 -6.69
CA ASN A 132 -5.96 17.16 -5.76
C ASN A 132 -5.12 16.15 -4.95
N LEU A 133 -5.71 15.02 -4.52
CA LEU A 133 -4.93 13.93 -3.91
C LEU A 133 -3.89 13.39 -4.90
N LEU A 134 -4.29 13.10 -6.15
CA LEU A 134 -3.38 12.58 -7.17
C LEU A 134 -2.26 13.57 -7.50
N ALA A 135 -2.57 14.87 -7.64
CA ALA A 135 -1.58 15.92 -7.88
C ALA A 135 -0.56 16.09 -6.72
N ASN A 136 -0.90 15.63 -5.51
CA ASN A 136 -0.03 15.65 -4.34
C ASN A 136 0.57 14.28 -4.00
N THR A 137 0.40 13.28 -4.87
CA THR A 137 0.98 11.94 -4.75
C THR A 137 2.16 11.81 -5.69
N ASP A 138 3.38 11.59 -5.17
CA ASP A 138 4.57 11.43 -6.00
C ASP A 138 4.76 9.99 -6.47
N LEU A 139 4.23 9.02 -5.70
CA LEU A 139 4.36 7.60 -6.01
C LEU A 139 3.15 6.84 -5.50
N VAL A 140 2.66 5.90 -6.29
CA VAL A 140 1.70 4.89 -5.84
C VAL A 140 2.38 3.52 -5.81
N LEU A 141 2.34 2.85 -4.67
CA LEU A 141 2.67 1.42 -4.54
C LEU A 141 1.36 0.67 -4.80
N LEU A 142 1.21 0.16 -6.01
CA LEU A 142 -0.05 -0.41 -6.48
C LEU A 142 -0.02 -1.93 -6.45
N ASP A 143 -0.87 -2.53 -5.65
CA ASP A 143 -1.02 -3.98 -5.60
C ASP A 143 -1.86 -4.50 -6.78
N ILE A 144 -1.26 -5.21 -7.73
CA ILE A 144 -1.98 -6.04 -8.71
C ILE A 144 -1.88 -7.50 -8.26
N LYS A 145 -2.95 -8.02 -7.66
CA LYS A 145 -2.93 -9.32 -6.96
C LYS A 145 -3.08 -10.51 -7.89
N ALA A 146 -3.66 -10.32 -9.06
CA ALA A 146 -3.81 -11.29 -10.15
C ALA A 146 -4.22 -10.57 -11.43
N GLY A 147 -3.96 -11.19 -12.59
CA GLY A 147 -4.29 -10.63 -13.93
C GLY A 147 -5.68 -10.99 -14.44
N ASN A 148 -6.36 -11.98 -13.81
CA ASN A 148 -7.73 -12.31 -14.20
C ASN A 148 -8.74 -12.09 -13.06
N PRO A 149 -10.01 -11.77 -13.39
CA PRO A 149 -11.02 -11.39 -12.38
C PRO A 149 -11.29 -12.46 -11.33
N ALA A 150 -11.37 -13.74 -11.73
CA ALA A 150 -11.74 -14.83 -10.83
C ALA A 150 -10.64 -15.08 -9.77
N LEU A 151 -9.37 -15.10 -10.20
CA LEU A 151 -8.24 -15.24 -9.28
C LEU A 151 -8.08 -13.98 -8.41
N TYR A 152 -8.27 -12.79 -8.99
CA TYR A 152 -8.20 -11.54 -8.23
C TYR A 152 -9.22 -11.52 -7.09
N GLU A 153 -10.50 -11.88 -7.37
CA GLU A 153 -11.56 -11.97 -6.36
C GLU A 153 -11.19 -12.97 -5.25
N LYS A 154 -10.71 -14.17 -5.65
CA LYS A 154 -10.28 -15.22 -4.71
C LYS A 154 -9.13 -14.74 -3.80
N VAL A 155 -8.07 -14.18 -4.39
CA VAL A 155 -6.85 -13.76 -3.66
C VAL A 155 -7.13 -12.58 -2.75
N SER A 156 -7.91 -11.61 -3.22
CA SER A 156 -8.24 -10.39 -2.47
C SER A 156 -9.37 -10.58 -1.44
N GLY A 157 -10.10 -11.70 -1.53
CA GLY A 157 -11.26 -11.96 -0.67
C GLY A 157 -12.43 -11.01 -0.93
N GLY A 158 -12.76 -10.81 -2.23
CA GLY A 158 -13.93 -10.05 -2.69
C GLY A 158 -13.63 -8.74 -3.41
N GLY A 159 -12.36 -8.44 -3.71
CA GLY A 159 -12.00 -7.30 -4.55
C GLY A 159 -12.27 -7.56 -6.04
N ARG A 160 -12.31 -6.49 -6.82
CA ARG A 160 -12.52 -6.55 -8.27
C ARG A 160 -11.29 -6.04 -9.01
N LEU A 161 -10.82 -6.79 -9.99
CA LEU A 161 -9.73 -6.37 -10.87
C LEU A 161 -10.06 -5.06 -11.60
N SER A 162 -11.34 -4.85 -11.97
CA SER A 162 -11.77 -3.60 -12.59
C SER A 162 -11.49 -2.35 -11.75
N ASP A 163 -11.59 -2.44 -10.41
CA ASP A 163 -11.28 -1.29 -9.53
C ASP A 163 -9.79 -0.88 -9.65
N VAL A 164 -8.91 -1.87 -9.84
CA VAL A 164 -7.46 -1.63 -10.06
C VAL A 164 -7.24 -1.00 -11.42
N LEU A 165 -7.85 -1.54 -12.48
CA LEU A 165 -7.71 -1.05 -13.84
C LEU A 165 -8.25 0.39 -13.98
N ASP A 166 -9.42 0.67 -13.41
CA ASP A 166 -10.01 2.01 -13.41
C ASP A 166 -9.11 3.02 -12.68
N PHE A 167 -8.55 2.62 -11.53
CA PHE A 167 -7.64 3.49 -10.78
C PHE A 167 -6.30 3.68 -11.50
N SER A 168 -5.74 2.62 -12.09
CA SER A 168 -4.51 2.69 -12.88
C SER A 168 -4.65 3.64 -14.07
N ALA A 169 -5.79 3.59 -14.78
CA ALA A 169 -6.05 4.50 -15.89
C ALA A 169 -6.02 5.97 -15.44
N ARG A 170 -6.58 6.27 -14.25
CA ARG A 170 -6.50 7.62 -13.67
C ARG A 170 -5.07 8.01 -13.29
N LEU A 171 -4.26 7.08 -12.78
CA LEU A 171 -2.85 7.36 -12.48
C LEU A 171 -2.08 7.69 -13.75
N VAL A 172 -2.33 6.97 -14.86
CA VAL A 172 -1.75 7.27 -16.18
C VAL A 172 -2.17 8.66 -16.66
N GLU A 173 -3.47 8.99 -16.60
CA GLU A 173 -4.00 10.30 -16.99
C GLU A 173 -3.34 11.45 -16.22
N HIS A 174 -3.17 11.29 -14.91
CA HIS A 174 -2.53 12.27 -14.02
C HIS A 174 -1.00 12.19 -14.01
N ARG A 175 -0.39 11.26 -14.76
CA ARG A 175 1.06 11.00 -14.81
C ARG A 175 1.66 10.75 -13.42
N VAL A 176 0.92 10.06 -12.57
CA VAL A 176 1.42 9.64 -11.25
C VAL A 176 2.26 8.39 -11.42
N HIS A 177 3.51 8.44 -11.00
CA HIS A 177 4.41 7.30 -11.05
C HIS A 177 3.97 6.18 -10.13
N MET A 178 4.22 4.93 -10.52
CA MET A 178 3.84 3.78 -9.72
C MET A 178 4.90 2.67 -9.70
N TRP A 179 4.95 1.99 -8.57
CA TRP A 179 5.61 0.70 -8.43
C TRP A 179 4.51 -0.35 -8.31
N ILE A 180 4.49 -1.29 -9.24
CA ILE A 180 3.56 -2.41 -9.18
C ILE A 180 4.07 -3.42 -8.16
N ARG A 181 3.21 -3.87 -7.27
CA ARG A 181 3.50 -4.92 -6.28
C ARG A 181 2.72 -6.18 -6.59
N PHE A 182 3.44 -7.27 -6.72
CA PHE A 182 2.88 -8.59 -6.99
C PHE A 182 3.39 -9.61 -5.98
N VAL A 183 2.49 -10.21 -5.20
CA VAL A 183 2.86 -11.25 -4.23
C VAL A 183 2.87 -12.61 -4.89
N LEU A 184 4.04 -13.25 -4.92
CA LEU A 184 4.25 -14.58 -5.49
C LEU A 184 3.95 -15.65 -4.43
N VAL A 185 2.81 -16.34 -4.57
CA VAL A 185 2.32 -17.36 -3.62
C VAL A 185 2.31 -18.72 -4.29
N PRO A 186 3.11 -19.71 -3.83
CA PRO A 186 3.11 -21.05 -4.40
C PRO A 186 1.75 -21.72 -4.43
N GLY A 187 1.39 -22.28 -5.59
CA GLY A 187 0.10 -22.93 -5.84
C GLY A 187 -1.09 -21.98 -5.94
N LEU A 188 -0.88 -20.67 -5.94
CA LEU A 188 -1.96 -19.69 -6.01
C LEU A 188 -1.74 -18.63 -7.11
N THR A 189 -0.59 -17.96 -7.11
CA THR A 189 -0.27 -16.88 -8.06
C THR A 189 1.05 -17.11 -8.81
N ASP A 190 1.62 -18.30 -8.72
CA ASP A 190 2.97 -18.64 -9.20
C ASP A 190 3.01 -19.35 -10.56
N SER A 191 1.86 -19.59 -11.21
CA SER A 191 1.92 -20.16 -12.55
C SER A 191 2.43 -19.14 -13.57
N PRO A 192 3.26 -19.55 -14.56
CA PRO A 192 3.77 -18.61 -15.58
C PRO A 192 2.69 -17.82 -16.29
N ASP A 193 1.54 -18.44 -16.60
CA ASP A 193 0.43 -17.75 -17.26
C ASP A 193 -0.19 -16.65 -16.40
N GLN A 194 -0.38 -16.92 -15.09
CA GLN A 194 -0.92 -15.94 -14.15
C GLN A 194 0.03 -14.75 -13.94
N ILE A 195 1.34 -15.01 -13.89
CA ILE A 195 2.35 -13.96 -13.79
C ILE A 195 2.36 -13.15 -15.10
N ALA A 196 2.25 -13.82 -16.26
CA ALA A 196 2.19 -13.20 -17.56
C ALA A 196 0.98 -12.25 -17.69
N GLU A 197 -0.20 -12.66 -17.22
CA GLU A 197 -1.38 -11.80 -17.19
C GLU A 197 -1.15 -10.48 -16.42
N VAL A 198 -0.50 -10.55 -15.24
CA VAL A 198 -0.17 -9.35 -14.45
C VAL A 198 0.90 -8.51 -15.14
N ALA A 199 1.89 -9.16 -15.77
CA ALA A 199 2.95 -8.47 -16.49
C ALA A 199 2.43 -7.73 -17.73
N ASP A 200 1.49 -8.34 -18.47
CA ASP A 200 0.83 -7.72 -19.62
C ASP A 200 0.03 -6.48 -19.19
N LEU A 201 -0.80 -6.58 -18.15
CA LEU A 201 -1.52 -5.45 -17.57
C LEU A 201 -0.57 -4.33 -17.12
N SER A 202 0.56 -4.69 -16.49
CA SER A 202 1.54 -3.70 -16.01
C SER A 202 2.25 -2.99 -17.16
N ALA A 203 2.56 -3.70 -18.25
CA ALA A 203 3.20 -3.14 -19.43
C ALA A 203 2.29 -2.17 -20.18
N GLU A 204 0.97 -2.43 -20.21
CA GLU A 204 -0.03 -1.55 -20.82
C GLU A 204 -0.11 -0.16 -20.15
N LEU A 205 0.30 -0.04 -18.89
CA LEU A 205 0.33 1.24 -18.16
C LEU A 205 1.46 2.18 -18.62
N GLY A 206 2.46 1.66 -19.33
CA GLY A 206 3.50 2.44 -19.99
C GLY A 206 4.52 3.10 -19.07
N GLU A 207 4.98 4.28 -19.43
CA GLU A 207 6.14 4.95 -18.81
C GLU A 207 5.96 5.38 -17.35
N VAL A 208 4.74 5.39 -16.83
CA VAL A 208 4.49 5.74 -15.43
C VAL A 208 4.78 4.57 -14.47
N VAL A 209 5.06 3.37 -14.99
CA VAL A 209 5.51 2.23 -14.18
C VAL A 209 7.03 2.27 -14.05
N ASP A 210 7.53 2.75 -12.92
CA ASP A 210 8.98 2.84 -12.66
C ASP A 210 9.61 1.48 -12.42
N ARG A 211 8.87 0.58 -11.73
CA ARG A 211 9.30 -0.79 -11.44
C ARG A 211 8.16 -1.73 -11.11
N VAL A 212 8.48 -3.01 -11.11
CA VAL A 212 7.65 -4.07 -10.53
C VAL A 212 8.42 -4.73 -9.39
N GLU A 213 7.80 -4.82 -8.22
CA GLU A 213 8.32 -5.54 -7.06
C GLU A 213 7.61 -6.90 -6.95
N VAL A 214 8.33 -7.97 -7.27
CA VAL A 214 7.86 -9.34 -7.01
C VAL A 214 8.15 -9.64 -5.56
N LEU A 215 7.10 -9.72 -4.75
CA LEU A 215 7.19 -9.93 -3.30
C LEU A 215 7.05 -11.43 -2.99
N PRO A 216 8.11 -12.12 -2.58
CA PRO A 216 8.01 -13.52 -2.19
C PRO A 216 7.08 -13.67 -0.99
N TYR A 217 6.08 -14.55 -1.11
CA TYR A 217 5.18 -14.86 0.00
C TYR A 217 5.95 -15.34 1.24
N HIS A 218 5.55 -14.84 2.40
CA HIS A 218 6.08 -15.27 3.70
C HIS A 218 4.98 -15.23 4.78
N ARG A 219 5.21 -15.90 5.90
CA ARG A 219 4.23 -16.09 6.98
C ARG A 219 4.40 -15.13 8.17
N LEU A 220 5.03 -13.98 8.00
CA LEU A 220 5.29 -13.03 9.11
C LEU A 220 4.02 -12.41 9.72
N GLY A 221 2.86 -12.54 9.06
CA GLY A 221 1.57 -12.06 9.60
C GLY A 221 0.85 -13.06 10.51
N VAL A 222 1.30 -14.32 10.63
CA VAL A 222 0.57 -15.40 11.33
C VAL A 222 0.26 -15.03 12.79
N ASP A 223 1.22 -14.52 13.54
CA ASP A 223 1.06 -14.14 14.95
C ASP A 223 -0.07 -13.10 15.13
N LYS A 224 -0.28 -12.22 14.15
CA LYS A 224 -1.39 -11.25 14.19
C LYS A 224 -2.76 -11.91 14.03
N TYR A 225 -2.84 -12.96 13.17
CA TYR A 225 -4.08 -13.74 13.04
C TYR A 225 -4.40 -14.49 14.33
N GLU A 226 -3.40 -15.11 14.96
CA GLU A 226 -3.56 -15.79 16.25
C GLU A 226 -4.03 -14.81 17.35
N ALA A 227 -3.40 -13.63 17.43
CA ALA A 227 -3.79 -12.58 18.36
C ALA A 227 -5.24 -12.08 18.15
N LEU A 228 -5.75 -12.18 16.91
CA LEU A 228 -7.14 -11.86 16.56
C LEU A 228 -8.12 -13.04 16.70
N GLY A 229 -7.64 -14.23 17.12
CA GLY A 229 -8.44 -15.45 17.21
C GLY A 229 -8.91 -15.95 15.83
N ARG A 230 -8.14 -15.69 14.77
CA ARG A 230 -8.48 -16.02 13.38
C ARG A 230 -7.48 -17.03 12.80
N ALA A 231 -8.00 -17.98 12.02
CA ALA A 231 -7.13 -18.88 11.25
C ALA A 231 -6.44 -18.13 10.11
N TYR A 232 -5.13 -18.38 9.90
CA TYR A 232 -4.40 -17.87 8.75
C TYR A 232 -4.67 -18.74 7.52
N PRO A 233 -5.19 -18.17 6.40
CA PRO A 233 -5.68 -18.98 5.28
C PRO A 233 -4.59 -19.81 4.57
N LEU A 234 -3.34 -19.35 4.59
CA LEU A 234 -2.22 -19.96 3.88
C LEU A 234 -1.17 -20.56 4.83
N LEU A 235 -1.62 -21.10 5.97
CA LEU A 235 -0.72 -21.61 7.04
C LEU A 235 0.24 -22.68 6.52
N ASP A 236 -0.25 -23.59 5.65
CA ASP A 236 0.53 -24.71 5.10
C ASP A 236 1.27 -24.38 3.79
N THR A 237 1.10 -23.14 3.27
CA THR A 237 1.79 -22.72 2.05
C THR A 237 3.23 -22.35 2.37
N PRO A 238 4.24 -23.01 1.75
CA PRO A 238 5.63 -22.64 1.94
C PRO A 238 5.97 -21.33 1.23
N PRO A 239 7.07 -20.63 1.60
CA PRO A 239 7.63 -19.57 0.77
C PRO A 239 8.02 -20.10 -0.62
N PRO A 240 7.99 -19.27 -1.69
CA PRO A 240 8.44 -19.65 -3.00
C PRO A 240 9.95 -19.93 -3.01
N SER A 241 10.41 -20.81 -3.91
CA SER A 241 11.83 -21.04 -4.12
C SER A 241 12.49 -19.83 -4.79
N LYS A 242 13.81 -19.73 -4.68
CA LYS A 242 14.56 -18.68 -5.38
C LYS A 242 14.34 -18.77 -6.90
N GLU A 243 14.33 -19.99 -7.44
CA GLU A 243 14.12 -20.25 -8.86
C GLU A 243 12.74 -19.74 -9.32
N SER A 244 11.70 -19.97 -8.51
CA SER A 244 10.34 -19.47 -8.81
C SER A 244 10.29 -17.93 -8.80
N VAL A 245 11.01 -17.31 -7.86
CA VAL A 245 11.11 -15.84 -7.78
C VAL A 245 11.86 -15.29 -8.99
N ASP A 246 13.02 -15.88 -9.33
CA ASP A 246 13.84 -15.47 -10.48
C ASP A 246 13.03 -15.63 -11.79
N GLN A 247 12.26 -16.72 -11.93
CA GLN A 247 11.37 -16.94 -13.08
C GLN A 247 10.27 -15.85 -13.17
N ALA A 248 9.62 -15.54 -12.06
CA ALA A 248 8.59 -14.50 -12.02
C ALA A 248 9.16 -13.14 -12.44
N VAL A 249 10.30 -12.74 -11.88
CA VAL A 249 10.99 -11.51 -12.27
C VAL A 249 11.32 -11.48 -13.77
N ASN A 250 11.78 -12.61 -14.33
CA ASN A 250 12.12 -12.68 -15.75
C ASN A 250 10.88 -12.51 -16.65
N ILE A 251 9.70 -13.06 -16.28
CA ILE A 251 8.45 -12.89 -17.03
C ILE A 251 8.06 -11.42 -17.14
N PHE A 252 8.22 -10.63 -16.08
CA PHE A 252 8.01 -9.19 -16.12
C PHE A 252 9.05 -8.48 -17.01
N ARG A 253 10.33 -8.86 -16.92
CA ARG A 253 11.42 -8.27 -17.70
C ARG A 253 11.29 -8.52 -19.22
N GLU A 254 10.78 -9.69 -19.61
CA GLU A 254 10.48 -10.04 -21.01
C GLU A 254 9.45 -9.08 -21.65
N ARG A 255 8.66 -8.38 -20.83
CA ARG A 255 7.71 -7.34 -21.26
C ARG A 255 8.26 -5.91 -21.16
N GLY A 256 9.57 -5.78 -20.97
CA GLY A 256 10.25 -4.49 -20.89
C GLY A 256 10.13 -3.78 -19.53
N LEU A 257 9.57 -4.44 -18.51
CA LEU A 257 9.39 -3.87 -17.17
C LEU A 257 10.67 -3.99 -16.32
N ASN A 258 10.97 -2.96 -15.54
CA ASN A 258 12.05 -2.97 -14.55
C ASN A 258 11.61 -3.78 -13.32
N ALA A 259 11.76 -5.09 -13.35
CA ALA A 259 11.32 -5.98 -12.27
C ALA A 259 12.47 -6.43 -11.36
N LEU A 260 12.16 -6.53 -10.06
CA LEU A 260 13.06 -7.01 -9.00
C LEU A 260 12.26 -7.75 -7.91
N ALA A 261 12.97 -8.48 -7.02
CA ALA A 261 12.42 -9.14 -5.85
C ALA A 261 13.23 -8.81 -4.59
#